data_dae649dadc9ec7f85e994501131d7a4c
#
_entry.id   dae649dadc9ec7f85e994501131d7a4c
#
_cell.length_a   1.000
_cell.length_b   1.000
_cell.length_c   1.000
_cell.angle_alpha   90.00
_cell.angle_beta   90.00
_cell.angle_gamma   90.00
#
_symmetry.space_group_name_H-M   'P 1'
#
loop_
_entity.id
_entity.type
_entity.pdbx_description
1 polymer ?
#
loop_
_entity_poly.entity_id
_entity_poly.type
_entity_poly.pdbx_seq_one_letter_code
_entity_poly.pdbx_strand_id
1 'polypeptide(L)'
;MFSPVPPDIDFVGLEQAELARWATHRVFERSMEQRQGAPPWVFYEGPPTANGIPGLHHVWARVYKDLFCRFRTMDGAYVARRAGWDTHGLPVEVEVEKKLGITGKQQIEEQVGIAEFTRLCRESVYSYVDEFERLTTRIGYWVDMGDAYWTLNPSYVESVWWHLQQLFDQGLLYEDLKVVPYCPRCGTALSSHELGQEDVYRDEEDESAYVRLRLGDPDPAVVGDAQWLAVWTTTPWTLLSNTGVAVNPDLTYAVVDHVVVADELVDAVMGDGA
;
A
#
# COMPACT_ATOMS: atom_id res chain seq x y z
N MET A 1 30.41 -25.78 -39.47
CA MET A 1 29.39 -26.84 -39.43
C MET A 1 28.57 -26.61 -38.15
N PHE A 2 27.27 -26.46 -38.27
CA PHE A 2 26.40 -26.25 -37.08
C PHE A 2 26.19 -27.59 -36.38
N SER A 3 26.14 -27.58 -35.05
CA SER A 3 25.76 -28.77 -34.29
C SER A 3 24.26 -29.08 -34.47
N PRO A 4 23.87 -30.36 -34.54
CA PRO A 4 22.44 -30.70 -34.57
C PRO A 4 21.74 -30.19 -33.35
N VAL A 5 20.54 -29.65 -33.54
CA VAL A 5 19.68 -29.22 -32.44
C VAL A 5 18.98 -30.48 -31.87
N PRO A 6 19.06 -30.75 -30.57
CA PRO A 6 18.34 -31.91 -29.97
C PRO A 6 16.84 -31.75 -30.10
N PRO A 7 16.07 -32.82 -30.28
CA PRO A 7 14.62 -32.76 -30.40
C PRO A 7 13.93 -32.25 -29.09
N ASP A 8 14.55 -32.57 -27.97
CA ASP A 8 14.08 -32.11 -26.63
C ASP A 8 15.04 -31.07 -26.06
N ILE A 9 14.50 -29.95 -25.65
CA ILE A 9 15.28 -28.84 -25.09
C ILE A 9 15.11 -28.85 -23.58
N ASP A 10 16.21 -29.07 -22.85
CA ASP A 10 16.27 -28.82 -21.42
C ASP A 10 16.43 -27.30 -21.15
N PHE A 11 15.35 -26.59 -21.06
CA PHE A 11 15.35 -25.15 -20.79
C PHE A 11 16.03 -24.80 -19.45
N VAL A 12 15.83 -25.62 -18.41
CA VAL A 12 16.42 -25.38 -17.08
C VAL A 12 17.94 -25.52 -17.14
N GLY A 13 18.45 -26.57 -17.77
CA GLY A 13 19.89 -26.77 -17.96
C GLY A 13 20.52 -25.68 -18.84
N LEU A 14 19.83 -25.26 -19.89
CA LEU A 14 20.27 -24.18 -20.76
C LEU A 14 20.41 -22.85 -19.99
N GLU A 15 19.42 -22.48 -19.22
CA GLU A 15 19.42 -21.27 -18.39
C GLU A 15 20.57 -21.30 -17.35
N GLN A 16 20.73 -22.42 -16.65
CA GLN A 16 21.80 -22.57 -15.66
C GLN A 16 23.19 -22.49 -16.29
N ALA A 17 23.39 -23.11 -17.46
CA ALA A 17 24.64 -23.01 -18.19
C ALA A 17 24.94 -21.58 -18.64
N GLU A 18 23.92 -20.84 -19.08
CA GLU A 18 24.06 -19.45 -19.50
C GLU A 18 24.37 -18.52 -18.31
N LEU A 19 23.72 -18.71 -17.17
CA LEU A 19 24.03 -17.97 -15.94
C LEU A 19 25.48 -18.20 -15.48
N ALA A 20 25.93 -19.44 -15.53
CA ALA A 20 27.32 -19.80 -15.22
C ALA A 20 28.33 -19.14 -16.21
N ARG A 21 28.00 -19.10 -17.51
CA ARG A 21 28.78 -18.41 -18.53
C ARG A 21 28.85 -16.91 -18.26
N TRP A 22 27.71 -16.27 -17.91
CA TRP A 22 27.67 -14.84 -17.57
C TRP A 22 28.54 -14.52 -16.35
N ALA A 23 28.46 -15.33 -15.31
CA ALA A 23 29.29 -15.16 -14.12
C ALA A 23 30.79 -15.31 -14.43
N THR A 24 31.17 -16.37 -15.15
CA THR A 24 32.58 -16.65 -15.52
C THR A 24 33.17 -15.50 -16.34
N HIS A 25 32.40 -14.96 -17.28
CA HIS A 25 32.87 -13.89 -18.16
C HIS A 25 32.56 -12.48 -17.67
N ARG A 26 31.99 -12.33 -16.48
CA ARG A 26 31.59 -11.05 -15.90
C ARG A 26 30.78 -10.19 -16.89
N VAL A 27 29.75 -10.82 -17.51
CA VAL A 27 29.06 -10.19 -18.65
C VAL A 27 28.31 -8.93 -18.21
N PHE A 28 27.71 -8.95 -17.04
CA PHE A 28 26.98 -7.78 -16.48
C PHE A 28 27.95 -6.61 -16.23
N GLU A 29 29.02 -6.83 -15.47
CA GLU A 29 29.99 -5.79 -15.13
C GLU A 29 30.63 -5.21 -16.39
N ARG A 30 31.04 -6.09 -17.32
CA ARG A 30 31.61 -5.66 -18.60
C ARG A 30 30.64 -4.83 -19.44
N SER A 31 29.34 -5.11 -19.35
CA SER A 31 28.33 -4.32 -20.06
C SER A 31 28.27 -2.86 -19.57
N MET A 32 28.53 -2.64 -18.27
CA MET A 32 28.66 -1.30 -17.69
C MET A 32 30.03 -0.67 -17.98
N GLU A 33 31.11 -1.45 -17.81
CA GLU A 33 32.49 -0.99 -18.09
C GLU A 33 32.66 -0.47 -19.54
N GLN A 34 32.04 -1.16 -20.51
CA GLN A 34 32.07 -0.77 -21.93
C GLN A 34 31.31 0.51 -22.25
N ARG A 35 30.43 0.96 -21.33
CA ARG A 35 29.61 2.16 -21.48
C ARG A 35 30.07 3.31 -20.58
N GLN A 36 31.20 3.17 -19.89
CA GLN A 36 31.77 4.27 -19.11
C GLN A 36 32.03 5.49 -20.03
N GLY A 37 31.51 6.65 -19.59
CA GLY A 37 31.60 7.89 -20.38
C GLY A 37 30.50 8.08 -21.44
N ALA A 38 29.65 7.08 -21.68
CA ALA A 38 28.45 7.24 -22.51
C ALA A 38 27.36 8.07 -21.77
N PRO A 39 26.42 8.66 -22.51
CA PRO A 39 25.30 9.38 -21.88
C PRO A 39 24.56 8.50 -20.86
N PRO A 40 24.34 9.00 -19.62
CA PRO A 40 23.66 8.22 -18.60
C PRO A 40 22.18 8.07 -18.90
N TRP A 41 21.65 6.87 -18.73
CA TRP A 41 20.23 6.61 -18.59
C TRP A 41 19.96 6.19 -17.14
N VAL A 42 19.23 7.05 -16.42
CA VAL A 42 19.03 6.88 -14.98
C VAL A 42 17.99 5.83 -14.70
N PHE A 43 18.34 4.87 -13.87
CA PHE A 43 17.46 3.83 -13.35
C PHE A 43 17.53 3.80 -11.83
N TYR A 44 16.37 3.85 -11.20
CA TYR A 44 16.20 3.61 -9.76
C TYR A 44 15.41 2.34 -9.53
N GLU A 45 15.98 1.41 -8.75
CA GLU A 45 15.27 0.23 -8.31
C GLU A 45 14.15 0.63 -7.33
N GLY A 46 12.90 0.16 -7.60
CA GLY A 46 11.83 0.14 -6.60
C GLY A 46 12.13 -1.02 -5.65
N PRO A 47 12.62 -0.74 -4.42
CA PRO A 47 13.18 -1.77 -3.57
C PRO A 47 12.08 -2.69 -3.04
N PRO A 48 12.28 -4.02 -3.07
CA PRO A 48 11.36 -4.93 -2.43
C PRO A 48 11.46 -4.83 -0.91
N THR A 49 10.33 -5.04 -0.23
CA THR A 49 10.34 -5.29 1.21
C THR A 49 10.65 -6.77 1.43
N ALA A 50 11.78 -7.07 2.07
CA ALA A 50 12.20 -8.44 2.35
C ALA A 50 11.49 -8.98 3.62
N ASN A 51 10.16 -9.06 3.59
CA ASN A 51 9.30 -9.48 4.70
C ASN A 51 8.70 -10.89 4.51
N GLY A 52 9.15 -11.62 3.49
CA GLY A 52 8.68 -12.97 3.18
C GLY A 52 9.41 -13.57 1.97
N ILE A 53 9.06 -14.80 1.63
CA ILE A 53 9.60 -15.49 0.44
C ILE A 53 9.14 -14.76 -0.83
N PRO A 54 10.04 -14.47 -1.79
CA PRO A 54 9.68 -13.78 -3.00
C PRO A 54 8.68 -14.57 -3.86
N GLY A 55 7.59 -13.91 -4.28
CA GLY A 55 6.55 -14.48 -5.13
C GLY A 55 6.71 -14.16 -6.62
N LEU A 56 5.82 -14.70 -7.45
CA LEU A 56 5.82 -14.53 -8.91
C LEU A 56 5.71 -13.06 -9.34
N HIS A 57 4.98 -12.22 -8.60
CA HIS A 57 4.86 -10.79 -8.86
C HIS A 57 6.22 -10.05 -8.79
N HIS A 58 7.13 -10.51 -7.92
CA HIS A 58 8.50 -9.99 -7.88
C HIS A 58 9.29 -10.34 -9.13
N VAL A 59 9.11 -11.54 -9.69
CA VAL A 59 9.72 -11.95 -10.97
C VAL A 59 9.21 -11.07 -12.09
N TRP A 60 7.89 -10.89 -12.18
CA TRP A 60 7.25 -10.07 -13.19
C TRP A 60 7.80 -8.64 -13.23
N ALA A 61 7.83 -7.97 -12.09
CA ALA A 61 8.36 -6.62 -11.99
C ALA A 61 9.85 -6.54 -12.43
N ARG A 62 10.67 -7.53 -12.04
CA ARG A 62 12.10 -7.59 -12.41
C ARG A 62 12.32 -7.79 -13.89
N VAL A 63 11.53 -8.63 -14.55
CA VAL A 63 11.63 -8.86 -15.99
C VAL A 63 11.44 -7.55 -16.77
N TYR A 64 10.44 -6.74 -16.43
CA TYR A 64 10.26 -5.45 -17.08
C TYR A 64 11.42 -4.49 -16.86
N LYS A 65 11.89 -4.36 -15.63
CA LYS A 65 13.02 -3.50 -15.28
C LYS A 65 14.28 -3.90 -16.05
N ASP A 66 14.58 -5.19 -16.07
CA ASP A 66 15.77 -5.73 -16.75
C ASP A 66 15.69 -5.51 -18.26
N LEU A 67 14.51 -5.71 -18.86
CA LEU A 67 14.30 -5.50 -20.28
C LEU A 67 14.67 -4.06 -20.69
N PHE A 68 14.13 -3.06 -19.99
CA PHE A 68 14.41 -1.66 -20.29
C PHE A 68 15.89 -1.30 -20.04
N CYS A 69 16.47 -1.76 -18.95
CA CYS A 69 17.87 -1.51 -18.63
C CYS A 69 18.81 -2.14 -19.68
N ARG A 70 18.54 -3.39 -20.10
CA ARG A 70 19.33 -4.05 -21.16
C ARG A 70 19.18 -3.36 -22.50
N PHE A 71 17.93 -3.01 -22.86
CA PHE A 71 17.67 -2.28 -24.10
C PHE A 71 18.48 -0.98 -24.15
N ARG A 72 18.41 -0.16 -23.11
CA ARG A 72 19.17 1.10 -23.05
C ARG A 72 20.68 0.91 -23.06
N THR A 73 21.18 -0.15 -22.43
CA THR A 73 22.61 -0.50 -22.49
C THR A 73 23.01 -0.90 -23.92
N MET A 74 22.18 -1.69 -24.63
CA MET A 74 22.44 -2.06 -26.03
C MET A 74 22.33 -0.87 -26.97
N ASP A 75 21.44 0.08 -26.69
CA ASP A 75 21.26 1.34 -27.42
C ASP A 75 22.40 2.35 -27.17
N GLY A 76 23.38 2.00 -26.35
CA GLY A 76 24.61 2.76 -26.14
C GLY A 76 24.65 3.60 -24.86
N ALA A 77 23.63 3.60 -24.03
CA ALA A 77 23.63 4.35 -22.79
C ALA A 77 24.42 3.66 -21.67
N TYR A 78 24.98 4.48 -20.77
CA TYR A 78 25.46 3.99 -19.48
C TYR A 78 24.27 3.86 -18.51
N VAL A 79 24.04 2.64 -18.01
CA VAL A 79 22.93 2.34 -17.08
C VAL A 79 23.51 1.76 -15.80
N ALA A 80 23.67 2.62 -14.79
CA ALA A 80 23.98 2.17 -13.43
C ALA A 80 22.71 1.51 -12.83
N ARG A 81 22.86 0.25 -12.38
CA ARG A 81 21.74 -0.58 -11.93
C ARG A 81 21.94 -0.95 -10.48
N ARG A 82 21.72 0.03 -9.61
CA ARG A 82 21.88 -0.14 -8.17
C ARG A 82 20.66 -0.82 -7.58
N ALA A 83 20.85 -1.91 -6.84
CA ALA A 83 19.80 -2.56 -6.09
C ALA A 83 19.37 -1.73 -4.86
N GLY A 84 18.27 -2.10 -4.24
CA GLY A 84 17.78 -1.47 -3.02
C GLY A 84 16.91 -2.42 -2.20
N TRP A 85 16.82 -2.12 -0.90
CA TRP A 85 16.01 -2.86 0.07
C TRP A 85 15.10 -1.90 0.83
N ASP A 86 13.80 -2.14 0.77
CA ASP A 86 12.82 -1.49 1.64
C ASP A 86 12.78 -2.23 2.97
N THR A 87 13.09 -1.51 4.05
CA THR A 87 13.40 -2.14 5.34
C THR A 87 12.60 -1.57 6.50
N HIS A 88 11.56 -0.79 6.19
CA HIS A 88 10.69 -0.20 7.20
C HIS A 88 9.21 -0.41 6.91
N GLY A 89 8.44 0.13 7.87
CA GLY A 89 7.01 0.30 7.75
C GLY A 89 6.21 -0.91 8.19
N LEU A 90 4.92 -0.76 8.05
CA LEU A 90 3.91 -1.69 8.55
C LEU A 90 4.11 -3.16 8.09
N PRO A 91 4.54 -3.46 6.85
CA PRO A 91 4.74 -4.85 6.43
C PRO A 91 5.77 -5.59 7.28
N VAL A 92 6.85 -4.93 7.71
CA VAL A 92 7.88 -5.51 8.58
C VAL A 92 7.35 -5.67 10.00
N GLU A 93 6.67 -4.65 10.52
CA GLU A 93 6.08 -4.67 11.86
C GLU A 93 5.06 -5.80 12.01
N VAL A 94 4.12 -5.93 11.07
CA VAL A 94 3.09 -6.99 11.08
C VAL A 94 3.69 -8.39 11.01
N GLU A 95 4.78 -8.59 10.28
CA GLU A 95 5.48 -9.88 10.23
C GLU A 95 6.08 -10.24 11.60
N VAL A 96 6.68 -9.26 12.28
CA VAL A 96 7.24 -9.46 13.63
C VAL A 96 6.12 -9.65 14.66
N GLU A 97 5.03 -8.87 14.60
CA GLU A 97 3.85 -9.06 15.44
C GLU A 97 3.31 -10.49 15.36
N LYS A 98 3.18 -11.01 14.13
CA LYS A 98 2.74 -12.40 13.90
C LYS A 98 3.68 -13.43 14.53
N LYS A 99 5.00 -13.25 14.39
CA LYS A 99 6.00 -14.12 15.01
C LYS A 99 5.93 -14.12 16.52
N LEU A 100 5.63 -12.96 17.12
CA LEU A 100 5.49 -12.80 18.57
C LEU A 100 4.10 -13.19 19.11
N GLY A 101 3.11 -13.36 18.24
CA GLY A 101 1.72 -13.64 18.63
C GLY A 101 1.03 -12.45 19.30
N ILE A 102 1.45 -11.23 18.99
CA ILE A 102 0.88 -9.98 19.52
C ILE A 102 0.15 -9.19 18.44
N THR A 103 -0.64 -8.20 18.85
CA THR A 103 -1.41 -7.36 17.92
C THR A 103 -1.43 -5.92 18.41
N GLY A 104 -0.84 -5.02 17.61
CA GLY A 104 -0.92 -3.59 17.77
C GLY A 104 0.06 -2.97 18.77
N LYS A 105 0.12 -1.65 18.72
CA LYS A 105 1.15 -0.83 19.38
C LYS A 105 1.17 -0.98 20.90
N GLN A 106 0.01 -1.09 21.54
CA GLN A 106 -0.06 -1.23 22.99
C GLN A 106 0.66 -2.48 23.49
N GLN A 107 0.46 -3.63 22.82
CA GLN A 107 1.15 -4.87 23.22
C GLN A 107 2.66 -4.81 22.91
N ILE A 108 3.06 -4.10 21.85
CA ILE A 108 4.49 -3.88 21.57
C ILE A 108 5.13 -3.12 22.73
N GLU A 109 4.51 -2.02 23.18
CA GLU A 109 5.06 -1.19 24.26
C GLU A 109 5.07 -1.89 25.60
N GLU A 110 3.99 -2.58 25.97
CA GLU A 110 3.80 -3.18 27.30
C GLU A 110 4.50 -4.54 27.47
N GLN A 111 4.56 -5.37 26.42
CA GLN A 111 5.02 -6.76 26.53
C GLN A 111 6.42 -6.97 25.98
N VAL A 112 6.83 -6.21 24.95
CA VAL A 112 8.11 -6.39 24.26
C VAL A 112 9.07 -5.24 24.52
N GLY A 113 8.56 -4.01 24.48
CA GLY A 113 9.34 -2.77 24.49
C GLY A 113 9.83 -2.34 23.10
N ILE A 114 9.82 -1.03 22.86
CA ILE A 114 10.11 -0.44 21.54
C ILE A 114 11.50 -0.82 21.02
N ALA A 115 12.52 -0.81 21.90
CA ALA A 115 13.90 -1.11 21.52
C ALA A 115 14.07 -2.56 21.04
N GLU A 116 13.48 -3.51 21.76
CA GLU A 116 13.54 -4.93 21.41
C GLU A 116 12.72 -5.21 20.15
N PHE A 117 11.53 -4.63 20.03
CA PHE A 117 10.71 -4.76 18.82
C PHE A 117 11.45 -4.24 17.58
N THR A 118 12.08 -3.07 17.67
CA THR A 118 12.90 -2.49 16.58
C THR A 118 14.07 -3.40 16.21
N ARG A 119 14.72 -4.02 17.20
CA ARG A 119 15.80 -4.99 16.98
C ARG A 119 15.29 -6.20 16.20
N LEU A 120 14.14 -6.75 16.59
CA LEU A 120 13.51 -7.89 15.92
C LEU A 120 13.07 -7.55 14.50
N CYS A 121 12.53 -6.36 14.27
CA CYS A 121 12.19 -5.87 12.91
C CYS A 121 13.44 -5.83 12.02
N ARG A 122 14.54 -5.30 12.52
CA ARG A 122 15.81 -5.24 11.79
C ARG A 122 16.34 -6.63 11.44
N GLU A 123 16.29 -7.58 12.37
CA GLU A 123 16.69 -8.96 12.11
C GLU A 123 15.76 -9.66 11.11
N SER A 124 14.45 -9.41 11.20
CA SER A 124 13.48 -9.98 10.28
C SER A 124 13.73 -9.58 8.84
N VAL A 125 14.11 -8.32 8.59
CA VAL A 125 14.43 -7.83 7.24
C VAL A 125 15.60 -8.60 6.62
N TYR A 126 16.66 -8.84 7.37
CA TYR A 126 17.82 -9.56 6.84
C TYR A 126 17.56 -11.03 6.54
N SER A 127 16.57 -11.65 7.20
CA SER A 127 16.31 -13.09 7.06
C SER A 127 15.82 -13.54 5.68
N TYR A 128 15.30 -12.64 4.86
CA TYR A 128 14.79 -12.97 3.53
C TYR A 128 15.66 -12.42 2.37
N VAL A 129 16.69 -11.66 2.67
CA VAL A 129 17.57 -11.06 1.64
C VAL A 129 18.20 -12.13 0.75
N ASP A 130 18.76 -13.18 1.33
CA ASP A 130 19.40 -14.28 0.59
C ASP A 130 18.44 -14.95 -0.41
N GLU A 131 17.15 -15.08 -0.05
CA GLU A 131 16.14 -15.64 -0.93
C GLU A 131 15.88 -14.74 -2.14
N PHE A 132 15.79 -13.44 -1.90
CA PHE A 132 15.64 -12.47 -2.97
C PHE A 132 16.87 -12.38 -3.87
N GLU A 133 18.08 -12.47 -3.33
CA GLU A 133 19.33 -12.50 -4.10
C GLU A 133 19.42 -13.76 -4.95
N ARG A 134 19.07 -14.92 -4.39
CA ARG A 134 18.99 -16.18 -5.15
C ARG A 134 17.98 -16.10 -6.29
N LEU A 135 16.78 -15.56 -6.03
CA LEU A 135 15.78 -15.36 -7.07
C LEU A 135 16.30 -14.41 -8.16
N THR A 136 16.87 -13.26 -7.78
CA THR A 136 17.42 -12.26 -8.68
C THR A 136 18.46 -12.86 -9.61
N THR A 137 19.38 -13.64 -9.07
CA THR A 137 20.40 -14.37 -9.83
C THR A 137 19.76 -15.43 -10.71
N ARG A 138 18.82 -16.22 -10.20
CA ARG A 138 18.18 -17.33 -10.93
C ARG A 138 17.39 -16.88 -12.16
N ILE A 139 16.71 -15.72 -12.08
CA ILE A 139 16.00 -15.15 -13.23
C ILE A 139 16.88 -14.35 -14.18
N GLY A 140 18.19 -14.23 -13.88
CA GLY A 140 19.14 -13.50 -14.70
C GLY A 140 18.93 -11.98 -14.71
N TYR A 141 18.32 -11.41 -13.66
CA TYR A 141 18.15 -9.97 -13.53
C TYR A 141 19.49 -9.29 -13.22
N TRP A 142 19.92 -8.40 -14.09
CA TRP A 142 21.18 -7.69 -13.96
C TRP A 142 21.03 -6.42 -13.13
N VAL A 143 21.38 -6.51 -11.86
CA VAL A 143 21.37 -5.41 -10.90
C VAL A 143 22.55 -5.57 -9.94
N ASP A 144 23.17 -4.45 -9.56
CA ASP A 144 24.27 -4.44 -8.60
C ASP A 144 23.74 -4.56 -7.17
N MET A 145 23.80 -5.77 -6.62
CA MET A 145 23.41 -6.08 -5.25
C MET A 145 24.52 -5.76 -4.24
N GLY A 146 25.78 -5.67 -4.68
CA GLY A 146 26.90 -5.35 -3.81
C GLY A 146 26.92 -3.91 -3.32
N ASP A 147 26.38 -2.98 -4.12
CA ASP A 147 26.18 -1.56 -3.76
C ASP A 147 24.70 -1.21 -3.54
N ALA A 148 23.93 -2.14 -2.99
CA ALA A 148 22.53 -1.92 -2.70
C ALA A 148 22.33 -0.84 -1.62
N TYR A 149 21.35 0.05 -1.83
CA TYR A 149 20.94 0.97 -0.77
C TYR A 149 19.93 0.30 0.16
N TRP A 150 19.94 0.71 1.43
CA TRP A 150 19.05 0.22 2.45
C TRP A 150 18.32 1.40 3.07
N THR A 151 17.00 1.36 3.05
CA THR A 151 16.20 2.48 3.57
C THR A 151 16.41 2.71 5.07
N LEU A 152 16.86 1.69 5.82
CA LEU A 152 17.21 1.80 7.25
C LEU A 152 18.54 2.52 7.53
N ASN A 153 19.36 2.77 6.49
CA ASN A 153 20.66 3.42 6.69
C ASN A 153 20.47 4.90 7.04
N PRO A 154 21.22 5.43 8.04
CA PRO A 154 21.15 6.85 8.39
C PRO A 154 21.36 7.79 7.19
N SER A 155 22.27 7.49 6.29
CA SER A 155 22.53 8.29 5.09
C SER A 155 21.34 8.36 4.14
N TYR A 156 20.53 7.29 4.06
CA TYR A 156 19.28 7.31 3.29
C TYR A 156 18.25 8.22 3.97
N VAL A 157 18.09 8.09 5.29
CA VAL A 157 17.17 8.92 6.08
C VAL A 157 17.55 10.40 5.99
N GLU A 158 18.85 10.73 6.12
CA GLU A 158 19.35 12.08 5.96
C GLU A 158 19.04 12.67 4.57
N SER A 159 19.18 11.86 3.51
CA SER A 159 18.84 12.28 2.15
C SER A 159 17.35 12.60 2.00
N VAL A 160 16.48 11.79 2.59
CA VAL A 160 15.02 12.04 2.59
C VAL A 160 14.70 13.32 3.35
N TRP A 161 15.28 13.52 4.53
CA TRP A 161 15.06 14.71 5.34
C TRP A 161 15.57 15.97 4.64
N TRP A 162 16.69 15.89 3.95
CA TRP A 162 17.20 17.00 3.15
C TRP A 162 16.18 17.42 2.06
N HIS A 163 15.59 16.45 1.36
CA HIS A 163 14.56 16.73 0.37
C HIS A 163 13.30 17.34 0.98
N LEU A 164 12.85 16.83 2.13
CA LEU A 164 11.72 17.40 2.85
C LEU A 164 11.99 18.85 3.29
N GLN A 165 13.20 19.14 3.75
CA GLN A 165 13.62 20.50 4.07
C GLN A 165 13.55 21.42 2.85
N GLN A 166 14.07 20.97 1.69
CA GLN A 166 14.01 21.75 0.46
C GLN A 166 12.55 22.05 0.03
N LEU A 167 11.64 21.10 0.20
CA LEU A 167 10.23 21.30 -0.08
C LEU A 167 9.58 22.27 0.91
N PHE A 168 9.92 22.18 2.18
CA PHE A 168 9.43 23.08 3.21
C PHE A 168 9.90 24.54 2.97
N ASP A 169 11.18 24.72 2.67
CA ASP A 169 11.77 26.04 2.40
C ASP A 169 11.15 26.71 1.16
N GLN A 170 10.62 25.93 0.22
CA GLN A 170 9.89 26.41 -0.95
C GLN A 170 8.38 26.58 -0.71
N GLY A 171 7.88 26.32 0.48
CA GLY A 171 6.44 26.38 0.82
C GLY A 171 5.59 25.28 0.17
N LEU A 172 6.22 24.22 -0.35
CA LEU A 172 5.53 23.08 -0.96
C LEU A 172 5.12 22.02 0.06
N LEU A 173 5.73 22.01 1.23
CA LEU A 173 5.36 21.18 2.37
C LEU A 173 4.71 22.06 3.43
N TYR A 174 3.46 21.79 3.78
CA TYR A 174 2.66 22.57 4.72
C TYR A 174 1.78 21.65 5.55
N GLU A 175 1.30 22.13 6.68
CA GLU A 175 0.37 21.42 7.54
C GLU A 175 -1.07 21.64 7.07
N ASP A 176 -1.84 20.56 6.95
CA ASP A 176 -3.24 20.59 6.54
C ASP A 176 -4.03 19.42 7.13
N LEU A 177 -5.36 19.50 7.05
CA LEU A 177 -6.28 18.46 7.48
C LEU A 177 -6.80 17.67 6.27
N LYS A 178 -6.69 16.34 6.35
CA LYS A 178 -7.21 15.44 5.34
C LYS A 178 -7.99 14.29 5.99
N VAL A 179 -9.22 14.07 5.50
CA VAL A 179 -9.97 12.87 5.86
C VAL A 179 -9.40 11.67 5.12
N VAL A 180 -8.98 10.66 5.86
CA VAL A 180 -8.39 9.43 5.32
C VAL A 180 -9.00 8.22 6.02
N PRO A 181 -9.11 7.05 5.35
CA PRO A 181 -9.42 5.80 6.01
C PRO A 181 -8.36 5.48 7.07
N TYR A 182 -8.79 4.93 8.19
CA TYR A 182 -7.93 4.63 9.33
C TYR A 182 -8.14 3.19 9.79
N CYS A 183 -7.05 2.44 9.95
CA CYS A 183 -7.10 1.08 10.48
C CYS A 183 -6.93 1.10 12.00
N PRO A 184 -7.99 0.77 12.79
CA PRO A 184 -7.88 0.77 14.26
C PRO A 184 -6.95 -0.34 14.78
N ARG A 185 -6.81 -1.46 14.06
CA ARG A 185 -5.91 -2.55 14.42
C ARG A 185 -4.44 -2.10 14.33
N CYS A 186 -4.06 -1.50 13.22
CA CYS A 186 -2.68 -1.08 12.96
C CYS A 186 -2.35 0.30 13.54
N GLY A 187 -3.38 1.08 13.95
CA GLY A 187 -3.22 2.43 14.47
C GLY A 187 -2.64 3.41 13.45
N THR A 188 -2.98 3.25 12.16
CA THR A 188 -2.44 4.08 11.09
C THR A 188 -3.46 4.39 9.99
N ALA A 189 -3.24 5.48 9.26
CA ALA A 189 -3.99 5.81 8.05
C ALA A 189 -3.68 4.81 6.93
N LEU A 190 -4.66 4.56 6.06
CA LEU A 190 -4.55 3.69 4.89
C LEU A 190 -4.41 4.52 3.61
N SER A 191 -3.54 4.06 2.71
CA SER A 191 -3.39 4.61 1.38
C SER A 191 -4.46 4.09 0.41
N SER A 192 -4.66 4.79 -0.69
CA SER A 192 -5.55 4.33 -1.78
C SER A 192 -5.09 2.98 -2.36
N HIS A 193 -3.77 2.73 -2.37
CA HIS A 193 -3.21 1.46 -2.84
C HIS A 193 -3.62 0.29 -1.93
N GLU A 194 -3.57 0.47 -0.62
CA GLU A 194 -3.99 -0.55 0.35
C GLU A 194 -5.48 -0.85 0.25
N LEU A 195 -6.30 0.17 -0.02
CA LEU A 195 -7.75 0.00 -0.22
C LEU A 195 -8.12 -0.61 -1.58
N GLY A 196 -7.22 -0.57 -2.55
CA GLY A 196 -7.43 -1.11 -3.90
C GLY A 196 -6.92 -2.54 -4.11
N GLN A 197 -6.41 -3.20 -3.09
CA GLN A 197 -5.93 -4.58 -3.19
C GLN A 197 -7.08 -5.58 -3.28
N GLU A 198 -6.81 -6.76 -3.83
CA GLU A 198 -7.77 -7.86 -3.86
C GLU A 198 -8.14 -8.31 -2.44
N ASP A 199 -9.38 -8.72 -2.23
CA ASP A 199 -9.93 -9.24 -0.96
C ASP A 199 -9.87 -8.26 0.24
N VAL A 200 -9.71 -6.97 -0.01
CA VAL A 200 -9.72 -5.94 1.04
C VAL A 200 -11.14 -5.68 1.56
N TYR A 201 -12.12 -5.75 0.67
CA TYR A 201 -13.53 -5.54 1.02
C TYR A 201 -14.22 -6.88 1.27
N ARG A 202 -15.06 -6.92 2.29
CA ARG A 202 -15.93 -8.05 2.63
C ARG A 202 -17.31 -7.54 2.93
N ASP A 203 -18.31 -8.35 2.63
CA ASP A 203 -19.66 -8.06 3.06
C ASP A 203 -19.79 -8.33 4.56
N GLU A 204 -20.23 -7.32 5.30
CA GLU A 204 -20.47 -7.37 6.74
C GLU A 204 -21.89 -6.92 7.03
N GLU A 205 -22.52 -7.52 8.04
CA GLU A 205 -23.82 -7.08 8.53
C GLU A 205 -23.61 -6.11 9.68
N ASP A 206 -23.93 -4.83 9.45
CA ASP A 206 -23.85 -3.78 10.44
C ASP A 206 -25.25 -3.36 10.90
N GLU A 207 -25.38 -3.06 12.19
CA GLU A 207 -26.61 -2.51 12.73
C GLU A 207 -26.82 -1.07 12.22
N SER A 208 -28.01 -0.81 11.68
CA SER A 208 -28.45 0.52 11.33
C SER A 208 -29.56 1.00 12.26
N ALA A 209 -29.71 2.32 12.40
CA ALA A 209 -30.70 2.91 13.28
C ALA A 209 -31.58 3.93 12.54
N TYR A 210 -32.88 3.86 12.79
CA TYR A 210 -33.79 4.95 12.51
C TYR A 210 -33.95 5.78 13.78
N VAL A 211 -33.64 7.06 13.69
CA VAL A 211 -33.65 7.99 14.82
C VAL A 211 -34.69 9.08 14.58
N ARG A 212 -35.48 9.37 15.57
CA ARG A 212 -36.43 10.51 15.55
C ARG A 212 -35.75 11.73 16.15
N LEU A 213 -35.48 12.72 15.32
CA LEU A 213 -34.92 14.00 15.76
C LEU A 213 -36.07 14.99 15.95
N ARG A 214 -36.10 15.67 17.11
CA ARG A 214 -37.15 16.62 17.43
C ARG A 214 -36.96 17.89 16.59
N LEU A 215 -38.05 18.34 15.95
CA LEU A 215 -38.11 19.64 15.29
C LEU A 215 -38.20 20.75 16.36
N GLY A 216 -37.35 21.76 16.27
CA GLY A 216 -37.27 22.82 17.28
C GLY A 216 -38.42 23.82 17.20
N ASP A 217 -38.67 24.36 16.02
CA ASP A 217 -39.73 25.32 15.75
C ASP A 217 -40.27 25.09 14.32
N PRO A 218 -41.06 24.00 14.15
CA PRO A 218 -41.59 23.62 12.85
C PRO A 218 -42.64 24.60 12.34
N ASP A 219 -42.53 25.03 11.07
CA ASP A 219 -43.58 25.81 10.42
C ASP A 219 -44.76 24.87 10.06
N PRO A 220 -45.95 25.04 10.67
CA PRO A 220 -47.12 24.20 10.37
C PRO A 220 -47.59 24.29 8.91
N ALA A 221 -47.27 25.37 8.21
CA ALA A 221 -47.60 25.50 6.77
C ALA A 221 -46.71 24.58 5.89
N VAL A 222 -45.55 24.17 6.39
CA VAL A 222 -44.62 23.31 5.69
C VAL A 222 -44.73 21.85 6.09
N VAL A 223 -44.75 21.58 7.42
CA VAL A 223 -44.67 20.21 7.95
C VAL A 223 -45.94 19.78 8.70
N GLY A 224 -47.02 20.54 8.60
CA GLY A 224 -48.29 20.21 9.26
C GLY A 224 -48.13 20.14 10.79
N ASP A 225 -48.56 19.02 11.37
CA ASP A 225 -48.48 18.74 12.81
C ASP A 225 -47.26 17.91 13.21
N ALA A 226 -46.28 17.80 12.33
CA ALA A 226 -45.07 17.04 12.60
C ALA A 226 -44.27 17.63 13.77
N GLN A 227 -43.77 16.76 14.61
CA GLN A 227 -42.91 17.10 15.74
C GLN A 227 -41.50 16.49 15.62
N TRP A 228 -41.35 15.53 14.74
CA TRP A 228 -40.13 14.73 14.57
C TRP A 228 -39.76 14.58 13.10
N LEU A 229 -38.46 14.40 12.85
CA LEU A 229 -37.90 14.00 11.56
C LEU A 229 -37.25 12.64 11.72
N ALA A 230 -37.62 11.66 10.87
CA ALA A 230 -36.97 10.37 10.84
C ALA A 230 -35.67 10.46 10.03
N VAL A 231 -34.59 9.98 10.61
CA VAL A 231 -33.25 9.93 9.98
C VAL A 231 -32.72 8.52 10.10
N TRP A 232 -32.28 7.97 9.00
CA TRP A 232 -31.59 6.68 8.97
C TRP A 232 -30.08 6.86 8.98
N THR A 233 -29.36 6.03 9.75
CA THR A 233 -27.91 6.02 9.79
C THR A 233 -27.34 4.61 9.96
N THR A 234 -26.25 4.31 9.27
CA THR A 234 -25.42 3.12 9.49
C THR A 234 -24.32 3.36 10.51
N THR A 235 -24.19 4.59 11.01
CA THR A 235 -23.12 5.00 11.93
C THR A 235 -23.71 5.70 13.17
N PRO A 236 -24.51 4.98 14.01
CA PRO A 236 -25.23 5.60 15.13
C PRO A 236 -24.33 6.26 16.18
N TRP A 237 -23.08 5.86 16.30
CA TRP A 237 -22.08 6.50 17.17
C TRP A 237 -21.76 7.94 16.79
N THR A 238 -22.02 8.37 15.55
CA THR A 238 -21.83 9.76 15.12
C THR A 238 -22.91 10.72 15.59
N LEU A 239 -24.02 10.21 16.11
CA LEU A 239 -25.13 11.02 16.62
C LEU A 239 -24.72 11.92 17.79
N LEU A 240 -23.72 11.55 18.57
CA LEU A 240 -23.17 12.37 19.66
C LEU A 240 -22.57 13.71 19.16
N SER A 241 -22.15 13.76 17.92
CA SER A 241 -21.57 14.95 17.28
C SER A 241 -22.47 15.55 16.21
N ASN A 242 -23.72 15.12 16.11
CA ASN A 242 -24.67 15.62 15.12
C ASN A 242 -25.01 17.09 15.38
N THR A 243 -24.85 17.95 14.39
CA THR A 243 -25.13 19.39 14.47
C THR A 243 -26.22 19.86 13.52
N GLY A 244 -26.68 18.99 12.61
CA GLY A 244 -27.71 19.35 11.65
C GLY A 244 -28.13 18.16 10.79
N VAL A 245 -29.21 18.35 10.03
CA VAL A 245 -29.74 17.36 9.09
C VAL A 245 -29.92 18.06 7.74
N ALA A 246 -29.46 17.42 6.66
CA ALA A 246 -29.74 17.83 5.30
C ALA A 246 -30.91 17.02 4.74
N VAL A 247 -31.85 17.69 4.11
CA VAL A 247 -32.96 17.07 3.38
C VAL A 247 -32.78 17.26 1.86
N ASN A 248 -33.26 16.32 1.08
CA ASN A 248 -33.25 16.45 -0.36
C ASN A 248 -34.51 17.24 -0.81
N PRO A 249 -34.36 18.43 -1.41
CA PRO A 249 -35.49 19.26 -1.82
C PRO A 249 -36.33 18.66 -2.97
N ASP A 250 -35.79 17.70 -3.70
CA ASP A 250 -36.46 17.07 -4.86
C ASP A 250 -37.31 15.85 -4.45
N LEU A 251 -37.24 15.43 -3.21
CA LEU A 251 -38.10 14.33 -2.68
C LEU A 251 -39.37 14.84 -2.07
N THR A 252 -40.40 14.01 -2.16
CA THR A 252 -41.66 14.20 -1.42
C THR A 252 -41.50 13.59 -0.03
N TYR A 253 -42.01 14.30 0.97
CA TYR A 253 -42.03 13.84 2.37
C TYR A 253 -43.49 13.72 2.86
N ALA A 254 -43.76 12.67 3.58
CA ALA A 254 -45.04 12.45 4.27
C ALA A 254 -44.89 12.71 5.76
N VAL A 255 -46.04 13.05 6.40
CA VAL A 255 -46.14 13.12 7.87
C VAL A 255 -47.02 11.98 8.34
N VAL A 256 -46.43 11.06 9.11
CA VAL A 256 -47.12 9.91 9.68
C VAL A 256 -46.83 9.90 11.19
N ASP A 257 -47.86 9.82 12.02
CA ASP A 257 -47.73 9.84 13.48
C ASP A 257 -46.85 10.98 14.03
N HIS A 258 -47.03 12.19 13.49
CA HIS A 258 -46.22 13.38 13.81
C HIS A 258 -44.73 13.29 13.41
N VAL A 259 -44.37 12.34 12.54
CA VAL A 259 -42.97 12.15 12.06
C VAL A 259 -42.89 12.46 10.57
N VAL A 260 -41.98 13.33 10.17
CA VAL A 260 -41.62 13.55 8.76
C VAL A 260 -40.71 12.40 8.30
N VAL A 261 -41.07 11.78 7.20
CA VAL A 261 -40.31 10.70 6.57
C VAL A 261 -40.38 10.85 5.04
N ALA A 262 -39.41 10.40 4.29
CA ALA A 262 -39.51 10.36 2.84
C ALA A 262 -40.68 9.45 2.43
N ASP A 263 -41.52 9.92 1.50
CA ASP A 263 -42.79 9.23 1.13
C ASP A 263 -42.53 7.79 0.66
N GLU A 264 -41.47 7.58 -0.10
CA GLU A 264 -41.03 6.25 -0.59
C GLU A 264 -40.65 5.27 0.53
N LEU A 265 -40.34 5.78 1.73
CA LEU A 265 -39.86 5.00 2.88
C LEU A 265 -40.89 4.84 3.99
N VAL A 266 -42.10 5.31 3.79
CA VAL A 266 -43.17 5.25 4.83
C VAL A 266 -43.36 3.81 5.33
N ASP A 267 -43.61 2.86 4.44
CA ASP A 267 -43.85 1.46 4.79
C ASP A 267 -42.63 0.81 5.47
N ALA A 268 -41.41 1.13 4.99
CA ALA A 268 -40.17 0.58 5.53
C ALA A 268 -39.82 1.11 6.92
N VAL A 269 -40.16 2.38 7.21
CA VAL A 269 -39.79 3.07 8.47
C VAL A 269 -40.88 2.98 9.52
N MET A 270 -42.16 3.09 9.10
CA MET A 270 -43.31 3.17 10.01
C MET A 270 -44.04 1.85 10.13
N GLY A 271 -43.80 0.87 9.24
CA GLY A 271 -44.45 -0.43 9.18
C GLY A 271 -45.68 -0.46 8.27
N ASP A 272 -46.08 -1.69 7.86
CA ASP A 272 -47.21 -1.91 6.98
C ASP A 272 -48.50 -1.40 7.64
N GLY A 273 -49.11 -0.37 7.08
CA GLY A 273 -50.41 0.19 7.52
C GLY A 273 -50.31 1.52 8.26
N ALA A 274 -49.20 2.25 8.14
CA ALA A 274 -49.07 3.61 8.62
C ALA A 274 -49.70 4.66 7.68
#